data_f769b5e105a4ad023fb3835557a33ba8
#
_entry.id   f769b5e105a4ad023fb3835557a33ba8
#
_cell.length_a   1.000
_cell.length_b   1.000
_cell.length_c   1.000
_cell.angle_alpha   90.00
_cell.angle_beta   90.00
_cell.angle_gamma   90.00
#
_symmetry.space_group_name_H-M   'P 1'
#
loop_
_entity.id
_entity.type
_entity.pdbx_description
1 polymer ?
#
loop_
_entity_poly.entity_id
_entity_poly.type
_entity_poly.pdbx_seq_one_letter_code
_entity_poly.pdbx_strand_id
1 'polypeptide(L)'
;MVHATDTLCGMSENPNSAVASVDPVARVLPLLGLAHLDRAFDYLVSEAQSADAQPGVRVRIRFAGRLVDALVLSREAVSDHDGKLRFIERVVSPEVVYPERMRTLVDALADRYAGTRSDIIRSAIPARHVKAEATDTSTLWEELGSVEEPDLSGWSAYEHGESFVDAVVAGTVARAAWQIAPGDDLSLIHI
;
A
#
# COMPACT_ATOMS: atom_id res chain seq x y z
N MET A 1 -30.81 -30.59 -50.68
CA MET A 1 -31.31 -29.72 -49.62
C MET A 1 -30.67 -30.20 -48.35
N VAL A 2 -29.54 -29.62 -47.99
CA VAL A 2 -28.74 -30.07 -46.83
C VAL A 2 -28.63 -28.86 -45.89
N HIS A 3 -29.25 -29.00 -44.74
CA HIS A 3 -29.13 -28.01 -43.66
C HIS A 3 -27.77 -28.14 -42.98
N ALA A 4 -26.95 -27.13 -43.11
CA ALA A 4 -25.76 -26.94 -42.29
C ALA A 4 -26.22 -26.39 -40.92
N THR A 5 -26.04 -27.21 -39.91
CA THR A 5 -26.19 -26.83 -38.52
C THR A 5 -24.90 -26.12 -38.06
N ASP A 6 -25.00 -24.85 -37.89
CA ASP A 6 -23.93 -23.99 -37.34
C ASP A 6 -23.73 -24.35 -35.87
N THR A 7 -22.65 -25.07 -35.57
CA THR A 7 -22.22 -25.35 -34.21
C THR A 7 -21.45 -24.13 -33.71
N LEU A 8 -22.15 -23.26 -33.02
CA LEU A 8 -21.54 -22.20 -32.24
C LEU A 8 -20.68 -22.83 -31.13
N CYS A 9 -19.39 -22.92 -31.42
CA CYS A 9 -18.37 -23.22 -30.42
C CYS A 9 -18.40 -22.16 -29.33
N GLY A 10 -18.91 -22.55 -28.16
CA GLY A 10 -18.89 -21.70 -26.97
C GLY A 10 -17.44 -21.43 -26.58
N MET A 11 -16.94 -20.26 -26.95
CA MET A 11 -15.75 -19.71 -26.34
C MET A 11 -16.09 -19.46 -24.87
N SER A 12 -15.58 -20.29 -23.99
CA SER A 12 -15.55 -20.04 -22.55
C SER A 12 -14.83 -18.71 -22.33
N GLU A 13 -15.58 -17.63 -22.16
CA GLU A 13 -15.02 -16.36 -21.75
C GLU A 13 -14.37 -16.58 -20.38
N ASN A 14 -13.05 -16.46 -20.35
CA ASN A 14 -12.28 -16.51 -19.11
C ASN A 14 -12.82 -15.37 -18.21
N PRO A 15 -13.39 -15.65 -17.03
CA PRO A 15 -14.00 -14.62 -16.18
C PRO A 15 -13.03 -13.49 -15.81
N ASN A 16 -11.75 -13.68 -16.08
CA ASN A 16 -10.70 -12.69 -15.88
C ASN A 16 -10.51 -11.75 -17.09
N SER A 17 -11.30 -11.87 -18.16
CA SER A 17 -11.17 -11.06 -19.38
C SER A 17 -12.24 -9.96 -19.51
N ALA A 18 -13.31 -10.01 -18.73
CA ALA A 18 -14.29 -8.95 -18.69
C ALA A 18 -13.71 -7.72 -17.97
N VAL A 19 -13.74 -6.57 -18.63
CA VAL A 19 -13.28 -5.29 -18.05
C VAL A 19 -14.25 -4.84 -16.97
N ALA A 20 -13.75 -4.30 -15.87
CA ALA A 20 -14.55 -3.77 -14.78
C ALA A 20 -15.54 -2.71 -15.29
N SER A 21 -16.77 -2.79 -14.79
CA SER A 21 -17.88 -1.91 -15.21
C SER A 21 -17.74 -0.49 -14.64
N VAL A 22 -17.07 -0.34 -13.51
CA VAL A 22 -16.83 0.95 -12.83
C VAL A 22 -15.33 1.19 -12.72
N ASP A 23 -14.88 2.37 -13.14
CA ASP A 23 -13.50 2.81 -13.12
C ASP A 23 -12.51 1.72 -13.56
N PRO A 24 -12.61 1.27 -14.82
CA PRO A 24 -11.89 0.10 -15.32
C PRO A 24 -10.38 0.26 -15.38
N VAL A 25 -9.86 1.46 -15.26
CA VAL A 25 -8.44 1.75 -15.36
C VAL A 25 -7.83 1.91 -13.97
N ALA A 26 -6.80 1.13 -13.66
CA ALA A 26 -5.97 1.32 -12.48
C ALA A 26 -4.68 2.05 -12.87
N ARG A 27 -4.44 3.21 -12.27
CA ARG A 27 -3.14 3.88 -12.32
C ARG A 27 -2.25 3.26 -11.27
N VAL A 28 -1.16 2.64 -11.69
CA VAL A 28 -0.28 1.89 -10.79
C VAL A 28 1.15 2.43 -10.80
N LEU A 29 1.80 2.37 -9.66
CA LEU A 29 3.22 2.69 -9.49
C LEU A 29 4.01 1.38 -9.41
N PRO A 30 4.84 1.04 -10.41
CA PRO A 30 5.71 -0.13 -10.36
C PRO A 30 6.83 0.05 -9.32
N LEU A 31 7.11 -0.96 -8.51
CA LEU A 31 8.16 -0.93 -7.49
C LEU A 31 9.51 -1.40 -8.05
N LEU A 32 10.08 -0.63 -8.98
CA LEU A 32 11.28 -1.01 -9.73
C LEU A 32 12.58 -0.32 -9.26
N GLY A 33 12.48 0.76 -8.47
CA GLY A 33 13.65 1.52 -8.01
C GLY A 33 14.45 2.21 -9.13
N LEU A 34 13.81 2.47 -10.28
CA LEU A 34 14.42 3.15 -11.44
C LEU A 34 13.77 4.52 -11.60
N ALA A 35 14.55 5.58 -11.46
CA ALA A 35 14.04 6.97 -11.44
C ALA A 35 13.18 7.32 -12.67
N HIS A 36 13.55 6.89 -13.88
CA HIS A 36 12.78 7.16 -15.09
C HIS A 36 11.44 6.37 -15.17
N LEU A 37 11.26 5.36 -14.33
CA LEU A 37 10.03 4.57 -14.20
C LEU A 37 9.24 4.91 -12.93
N ASP A 38 9.70 5.89 -12.14
CA ASP A 38 9.01 6.34 -10.93
C ASP A 38 7.81 7.22 -11.26
N ARG A 39 6.89 6.68 -12.04
CA ARG A 39 5.66 7.33 -12.51
C ARG A 39 4.52 6.33 -12.59
N ALA A 40 3.30 6.85 -12.67
CA ALA A 40 2.13 6.02 -12.85
C ALA A 40 2.03 5.43 -14.27
N PHE A 41 1.50 4.21 -14.34
CA PHE A 41 1.18 3.52 -15.59
C PHE A 41 -0.26 2.98 -15.49
N ASP A 42 -0.96 2.99 -16.62
CA ASP A 42 -2.35 2.59 -16.69
C ASP A 42 -2.49 1.12 -17.06
N TYR A 43 -3.33 0.41 -16.32
CA TYR A 43 -3.68 -0.99 -16.54
C TYR A 43 -5.19 -1.17 -16.45
N LEU A 44 -5.74 -2.16 -17.15
CA LEU A 44 -7.13 -2.55 -16.98
C LEU A 44 -7.30 -3.40 -15.73
N VAL A 45 -8.45 -3.26 -15.12
CA VAL A 45 -8.92 -4.11 -14.03
C VAL A 45 -10.02 -5.01 -14.57
N SER A 46 -9.96 -6.30 -14.29
CA SER A 46 -11.05 -7.21 -14.62
C SER A 46 -12.21 -7.05 -13.63
N GLU A 47 -13.42 -7.39 -14.07
CA GLU A 47 -14.60 -7.36 -13.21
C GLU A 47 -14.41 -8.23 -11.96
N ALA A 48 -13.79 -9.41 -12.13
CA ALA A 48 -13.50 -10.32 -11.02
C ALA A 48 -12.53 -9.74 -9.95
N GLN A 49 -11.70 -8.77 -10.33
CA GLN A 49 -10.73 -8.14 -9.41
C GLN A 49 -11.16 -6.73 -8.98
N SER A 50 -12.30 -6.24 -9.49
CA SER A 50 -12.71 -4.85 -9.31
C SER A 50 -12.92 -4.47 -7.84
N ALA A 51 -13.49 -5.37 -7.05
CA ALA A 51 -13.70 -5.15 -5.62
C ALA A 51 -12.39 -5.05 -4.83
N ASP A 52 -11.39 -5.85 -5.19
CA ASP A 52 -10.12 -5.96 -4.46
C ASP A 52 -9.05 -4.97 -4.94
N ALA A 53 -9.08 -4.58 -6.22
CA ALA A 53 -8.09 -3.70 -6.83
C ALA A 53 -8.35 -2.22 -6.50
N GLN A 54 -8.38 -1.87 -5.22
CA GLN A 54 -8.67 -0.53 -4.73
C GLN A 54 -7.38 0.31 -4.56
N PRO A 55 -7.48 1.65 -4.51
CA PRO A 55 -6.34 2.52 -4.24
C PRO A 55 -5.61 2.12 -2.95
N GLY A 56 -4.28 2.05 -3.02
CA GLY A 56 -3.42 1.65 -1.92
C GLY A 56 -3.15 0.15 -1.82
N VAL A 57 -3.76 -0.66 -2.66
CA VAL A 57 -3.59 -2.11 -2.69
C VAL A 57 -2.37 -2.53 -3.51
N ARG A 58 -1.70 -3.60 -3.10
CA ARG A 58 -0.58 -4.20 -3.83
C ARG A 58 -1.09 -5.15 -4.92
N VAL A 59 -0.63 -4.94 -6.14
CA VAL A 59 -0.96 -5.75 -7.31
C VAL A 59 0.30 -6.27 -7.99
N ARG A 60 0.16 -7.27 -8.84
CA ARG A 60 1.18 -7.68 -9.78
C ARG A 60 0.79 -7.31 -11.21
N ILE A 61 1.76 -6.80 -11.94
CA ILE A 61 1.62 -6.37 -13.32
C ILE A 61 2.72 -6.97 -14.20
N ARG A 62 2.44 -7.13 -15.50
CA ARG A 62 3.49 -7.40 -16.49
C ARG A 62 4.06 -6.10 -17.02
N PHE A 63 5.31 -5.84 -16.65
CA PHE A 63 6.04 -4.67 -17.10
C PHE A 63 7.29 -5.11 -17.86
N ALA A 64 7.45 -4.66 -19.12
CA ALA A 64 8.55 -5.08 -20.00
C ALA A 64 8.81 -6.59 -20.01
N GLY A 65 7.74 -7.41 -20.06
CA GLY A 65 7.82 -8.87 -20.08
C GLY A 65 8.03 -9.54 -18.74
N ARG A 66 8.32 -8.80 -17.67
CA ARG A 66 8.54 -9.31 -16.32
C ARG A 66 7.32 -9.09 -15.43
N LEU A 67 7.14 -9.97 -14.47
CA LEU A 67 6.14 -9.82 -13.43
C LEU A 67 6.73 -9.00 -12.29
N VAL A 68 6.14 -7.82 -12.02
CA VAL A 68 6.62 -6.88 -10.98
C VAL A 68 5.50 -6.52 -10.02
N ASP A 69 5.86 -6.21 -8.79
CA ASP A 69 4.94 -5.67 -7.81
C ASP A 69 4.70 -4.18 -8.09
N ALA A 70 3.46 -3.75 -7.91
CA ALA A 70 3.04 -2.37 -8.07
C ALA A 70 1.98 -2.02 -7.02
N LEU A 71 1.76 -0.73 -6.82
CA LEU A 71 0.70 -0.21 -5.95
C LEU A 71 -0.33 0.54 -6.80
N VAL A 72 -1.60 0.31 -6.53
CA VAL A 72 -2.69 1.06 -7.16
C VAL A 72 -2.72 2.46 -6.52
N LEU A 73 -2.58 3.49 -7.34
CA LEU A 73 -2.65 4.89 -6.91
C LEU A 73 -4.08 5.41 -6.97
N SER A 74 -4.78 5.13 -8.08
CA SER A 74 -6.18 5.51 -8.29
C SER A 74 -6.87 4.56 -9.24
N ARG A 75 -8.19 4.64 -9.28
CA ARG A 75 -9.05 4.03 -10.29
C ARG A 75 -9.67 5.14 -11.12
N GLU A 76 -9.73 4.97 -12.42
CA GLU A 76 -10.20 5.96 -13.37
C GLU A 76 -11.19 5.35 -14.38
N ALA A 77 -12.12 6.15 -14.85
CA ALA A 77 -13.07 5.70 -15.87
C ALA A 77 -12.41 5.54 -17.24
N VAL A 78 -11.41 6.37 -17.55
CA VAL A 78 -10.72 6.43 -18.85
C VAL A 78 -9.22 6.61 -18.63
N SER A 79 -8.43 6.08 -19.56
CA SER A 79 -6.98 6.30 -19.60
C SER A 79 -6.64 7.38 -20.62
N ASP A 80 -5.64 8.19 -20.30
CA ASP A 80 -5.03 9.15 -21.24
C ASP A 80 -4.04 8.47 -22.21
N HIS A 81 -3.83 7.17 -22.09
CA HIS A 81 -2.90 6.42 -22.95
C HIS A 81 -3.59 5.94 -24.22
N ASP A 82 -3.09 6.34 -25.38
CA ASP A 82 -3.66 5.99 -26.69
C ASP A 82 -3.47 4.52 -27.10
N GLY A 83 -2.64 3.77 -26.36
CA GLY A 83 -2.29 2.38 -26.66
C GLY A 83 -3.24 1.37 -25.99
N LYS A 84 -3.15 0.11 -26.45
CA LYS A 84 -3.87 -1.00 -25.83
C LYS A 84 -3.34 -1.25 -24.41
N LEU A 85 -4.19 -1.08 -23.40
CA LEU A 85 -3.89 -1.38 -22.02
C LEU A 85 -3.88 -2.90 -21.77
N ARG A 86 -3.00 -3.32 -20.86
CA ARG A 86 -2.98 -4.70 -20.34
C ARG A 86 -3.73 -4.75 -19.02
N PHE A 87 -4.25 -5.91 -18.70
CA PHE A 87 -4.82 -6.15 -17.37
C PHE A 87 -3.73 -6.23 -16.30
N ILE A 88 -4.09 -5.82 -15.07
CA ILE A 88 -3.33 -6.26 -13.91
C ILE A 88 -3.34 -7.79 -13.88
N GLU A 89 -2.21 -8.39 -13.54
CA GLU A 89 -2.10 -9.87 -13.52
C GLU A 89 -2.91 -10.46 -12.36
N ARG A 90 -2.75 -9.86 -11.18
CA ARG A 90 -3.52 -10.23 -9.98
C ARG A 90 -3.41 -9.18 -8.88
N VAL A 91 -4.40 -9.14 -8.03
CA VAL A 91 -4.31 -8.51 -6.71
C VAL A 91 -3.51 -9.43 -5.77
N VAL A 92 -2.54 -8.89 -5.04
CA VAL A 92 -1.70 -9.68 -4.12
C VAL A 92 -2.43 -9.91 -2.81
N SER A 93 -3.08 -8.87 -2.31
CA SER A 93 -3.92 -8.87 -1.12
C SER A 93 -4.89 -7.69 -1.24
N PRO A 94 -6.15 -7.80 -0.83
CA PRO A 94 -7.10 -6.69 -0.84
C PRO A 94 -6.80 -5.63 0.22
N GLU A 95 -5.77 -5.83 1.05
CA GLU A 95 -5.40 -4.91 2.11
C GLU A 95 -4.76 -3.63 1.57
N VAL A 96 -5.22 -2.48 2.11
CA VAL A 96 -4.69 -1.16 1.78
C VAL A 96 -3.39 -0.93 2.55
N VAL A 97 -2.25 -1.24 1.93
CA VAL A 97 -0.91 -1.07 2.51
C VAL A 97 -0.30 0.29 2.23
N TYR A 98 -0.87 1.05 1.29
CA TYR A 98 -0.39 2.37 0.86
C TYR A 98 -1.51 3.41 0.88
N PRO A 99 -2.01 3.78 2.08
CA PRO A 99 -3.09 4.76 2.22
C PRO A 99 -2.65 6.16 1.79
N GLU A 100 -3.62 7.03 1.51
CA GLU A 100 -3.38 8.38 0.99
C GLU A 100 -2.43 9.22 1.85
N ARG A 101 -2.55 9.13 3.18
CA ARG A 101 -1.64 9.82 4.10
C ARG A 101 -0.17 9.40 3.91
N MET A 102 0.07 8.10 3.64
CA MET A 102 1.42 7.59 3.36
C MET A 102 1.90 8.06 1.98
N ARG A 103 1.01 8.09 0.99
CA ARG A 103 1.32 8.61 -0.35
C ARG A 103 1.78 10.05 -0.28
N THR A 104 1.05 10.91 0.42
CA THR A 104 1.43 12.32 0.63
C THR A 104 2.80 12.45 1.29
N LEU A 105 3.10 11.63 2.29
CA LEU A 105 4.41 11.63 2.94
C LEU A 105 5.51 11.17 1.98
N VAL A 106 5.30 10.09 1.24
CA VAL A 106 6.27 9.56 0.27
C VAL A 106 6.57 10.56 -0.83
N ASP A 107 5.55 11.22 -1.39
CA ASP A 107 5.71 12.26 -2.40
C ASP A 107 6.53 13.44 -1.85
N ALA A 108 6.22 13.91 -0.64
CA ALA A 108 6.97 14.99 0.01
C ALA A 108 8.44 14.62 0.29
N LEU A 109 8.71 13.37 0.67
CA LEU A 109 10.07 12.87 0.89
C LEU A 109 10.83 12.73 -0.42
N ALA A 110 10.20 12.21 -1.48
CA ALA A 110 10.81 12.08 -2.80
C ALA A 110 11.20 13.47 -3.36
N ASP A 111 10.32 14.45 -3.27
CA ASP A 111 10.59 15.84 -3.68
C ASP A 111 11.70 16.47 -2.85
N ARG A 112 11.68 16.27 -1.52
CA ARG A 112 12.64 16.90 -0.61
C ARG A 112 14.06 16.37 -0.77
N TYR A 113 14.21 15.07 -1.04
CA TYR A 113 15.51 14.37 -1.04
C TYR A 113 15.92 13.88 -2.42
N ALA A 114 15.18 14.23 -3.48
CA ALA A 114 15.41 13.79 -4.86
C ALA A 114 15.53 12.26 -5.01
N GLY A 115 14.81 11.52 -4.16
CA GLY A 115 14.74 10.06 -4.18
C GLY A 115 13.62 9.55 -5.09
N THR A 116 13.56 8.24 -5.28
CA THR A 116 12.40 7.62 -5.94
C THR A 116 11.34 7.22 -4.90
N ARG A 117 10.07 7.37 -5.26
CA ARG A 117 8.96 6.87 -4.43
C ARG A 117 9.10 5.38 -4.14
N SER A 118 9.52 4.61 -5.15
CA SER A 118 9.77 3.17 -5.02
C SER A 118 10.73 2.83 -3.89
N ASP A 119 11.83 3.57 -3.73
CA ASP A 119 12.82 3.27 -2.69
C ASP A 119 12.30 3.61 -1.30
N ILE A 120 11.59 4.75 -1.17
CA ILE A 120 10.95 5.15 0.08
C ILE A 120 9.88 4.14 0.49
N ILE A 121 9.03 3.73 -0.46
CA ILE A 121 7.98 2.73 -0.24
C ILE A 121 8.57 1.39 0.22
N ARG A 122 9.64 0.92 -0.42
CA ARG A 122 10.30 -0.34 -0.05
C ARG A 122 10.91 -0.31 1.34
N SER A 123 11.28 0.86 1.83
CA SER A 123 11.77 1.05 3.20
C SER A 123 10.63 1.13 4.21
N ALA A 124 9.48 1.71 3.81
CA ALA A 124 8.35 1.98 4.70
C ALA A 124 7.35 0.82 4.77
N ILE A 125 7.16 0.07 3.66
CA ILE A 125 6.19 -1.02 3.58
C ILE A 125 6.93 -2.35 3.50
N PRO A 126 6.82 -3.21 4.52
CA PRO A 126 7.49 -4.51 4.53
C PRO A 126 6.98 -5.43 3.41
N ALA A 127 7.75 -6.47 3.12
CA ALA A 127 7.30 -7.55 2.26
C ALA A 127 6.05 -8.22 2.87
N ARG A 128 5.15 -8.69 1.98
CA ARG A 128 3.93 -9.37 2.41
C ARG A 128 4.25 -10.60 3.28
N HIS A 129 3.59 -10.69 4.41
CA HIS A 129 3.64 -11.86 5.29
C HIS A 129 2.27 -12.50 5.40
N VAL A 130 2.00 -13.52 4.56
CA VAL A 130 0.69 -14.15 4.40
C VAL A 130 0.11 -14.67 5.72
N LYS A 131 0.94 -15.25 6.59
CA LYS A 131 0.48 -15.74 7.89
C LYS A 131 0.02 -14.62 8.81
N ALA A 132 0.73 -13.48 8.80
CA ALA A 132 0.33 -12.32 9.60
C ALA A 132 -0.99 -11.72 9.11
N GLU A 133 -1.19 -11.63 7.79
CA GLU A 133 -2.46 -11.16 7.21
C GLU A 133 -3.64 -12.10 7.55
N ALA A 134 -3.40 -13.40 7.68
CA ALA A 134 -4.44 -14.38 8.01
C ALA A 134 -4.72 -14.50 9.52
N THR A 135 -3.92 -13.85 10.37
CA THR A 135 -4.11 -13.90 11.83
C THR A 135 -5.25 -12.94 12.20
N ASP A 136 -6.25 -13.47 12.88
CA ASP A 136 -7.28 -12.63 13.49
C ASP A 136 -6.67 -11.86 14.66
N THR A 137 -6.66 -10.54 14.52
CA THR A 137 -6.12 -9.62 15.54
C THR A 137 -7.22 -8.87 16.30
N SER A 138 -8.48 -9.21 16.07
CA SER A 138 -9.65 -8.50 16.64
C SER A 138 -9.66 -8.53 18.17
N THR A 139 -9.17 -9.62 18.78
CA THR A 139 -9.15 -9.81 20.24
C THR A 139 -7.79 -9.48 20.87
N LEU A 140 -6.75 -9.19 20.10
CA LEU A 140 -5.41 -8.98 20.65
C LEU A 140 -5.34 -7.83 21.67
N TRP A 141 -6.13 -6.78 21.47
CA TRP A 141 -6.19 -5.68 22.43
C TRP A 141 -6.83 -6.08 23.76
N GLU A 142 -7.82 -6.97 23.72
CA GLU A 142 -8.45 -7.52 24.92
C GLU A 142 -7.52 -8.49 25.65
N GLU A 143 -6.74 -9.29 24.88
CA GLU A 143 -5.74 -10.23 25.42
C GLU A 143 -4.54 -9.53 26.06
N LEU A 144 -4.16 -8.34 25.59
CA LEU A 144 -3.11 -7.53 26.20
C LEU A 144 -3.48 -7.02 27.61
N GLY A 145 -4.77 -7.09 27.95
CA GLY A 145 -5.27 -6.66 29.26
C GLY A 145 -5.21 -5.13 29.47
N SER A 146 -5.46 -4.71 30.69
CA SER A 146 -5.28 -3.32 31.08
C SER A 146 -3.79 -3.03 31.18
N VAL A 147 -3.31 -2.07 30.39
CA VAL A 147 -1.95 -1.56 30.54
C VAL A 147 -1.86 -0.91 31.93
N GLU A 148 -0.94 -1.36 32.77
CA GLU A 148 -0.60 -0.61 33.99
C GLU A 148 -0.19 0.80 33.60
N GLU A 149 -0.47 1.76 34.48
CA GLU A 149 -0.11 3.16 34.22
C GLU A 149 1.39 3.23 33.92
N PRO A 150 1.81 3.70 32.74
CA PRO A 150 3.20 3.62 32.34
C PRO A 150 4.08 4.48 33.27
N ASP A 151 5.24 3.97 33.68
CA ASP A 151 6.23 4.78 34.37
C ASP A 151 6.87 5.76 33.40
N LEU A 152 6.46 7.02 33.47
CA LEU A 152 6.93 8.10 32.61
C LEU A 152 8.11 8.87 33.25
N SER A 153 8.59 8.45 34.43
CA SER A 153 9.63 9.17 35.17
C SER A 153 10.94 9.36 34.40
N GLY A 154 11.26 8.44 33.50
CA GLY A 154 12.44 8.55 32.63
C GLY A 154 12.42 9.79 31.71
N TRP A 155 11.25 10.31 31.39
CA TRP A 155 11.14 11.48 30.52
C TRP A 155 11.54 12.79 31.19
N SER A 156 11.56 12.84 32.52
CA SER A 156 12.05 13.99 33.30
C SER A 156 13.51 14.31 33.08
N ALA A 157 14.29 13.35 32.57
CA ALA A 157 15.70 13.55 32.19
C ALA A 157 15.88 14.40 30.92
N TYR A 158 14.84 14.60 30.14
CA TYR A 158 14.87 15.35 28.89
C TYR A 158 14.18 16.69 29.04
N GLU A 159 14.77 17.75 28.44
CA GLU A 159 14.15 19.05 28.39
C GLU A 159 12.78 18.96 27.69
N HIS A 160 11.71 19.40 28.36
CA HIS A 160 10.31 19.28 27.89
C HIS A 160 9.79 17.84 27.71
N GLY A 161 10.48 16.81 28.22
CA GLY A 161 10.08 15.42 28.05
C GLY A 161 8.71 15.12 28.63
N GLU A 162 8.44 15.55 29.87
CA GLU A 162 7.15 15.36 30.53
C GLU A 162 6.00 16.04 29.76
N SER A 163 6.18 17.31 29.38
CA SER A 163 5.16 18.05 28.63
C SER A 163 4.89 17.47 27.24
N PHE A 164 5.90 16.86 26.61
CA PHE A 164 5.73 16.15 25.35
C PHE A 164 4.89 14.89 25.53
N VAL A 165 5.18 14.10 26.56
CA VAL A 165 4.42 12.88 26.85
C VAL A 165 2.98 13.19 27.23
N ASP A 166 2.76 14.21 28.07
CA ASP A 166 1.42 14.69 28.42
C ASP A 166 0.62 15.07 27.18
N ALA A 167 1.24 15.79 26.24
CA ALA A 167 0.59 16.16 24.99
C ALA A 167 0.24 14.92 24.14
N VAL A 168 1.12 13.92 24.07
CA VAL A 168 0.87 12.66 23.35
C VAL A 168 -0.28 11.88 23.97
N VAL A 169 -0.27 11.72 25.31
CA VAL A 169 -1.34 11.04 26.06
C VAL A 169 -2.68 11.75 25.90
N ALA A 170 -2.68 13.08 25.89
CA ALA A 170 -3.88 13.90 25.65
C ALA A 170 -4.34 13.90 24.19
N GLY A 171 -3.65 13.20 23.27
CA GLY A 171 -3.98 13.21 21.84
C GLY A 171 -3.72 14.57 21.15
N THR A 172 -2.96 15.45 21.77
CA THR A 172 -2.58 16.75 21.20
C THR A 172 -1.47 16.56 20.18
N VAL A 173 -1.53 17.29 19.05
CA VAL A 173 -0.47 17.25 18.04
C VAL A 173 0.82 17.80 18.63
N ALA A 174 1.79 16.92 18.88
CA ALA A 174 3.11 17.27 19.39
C ALA A 174 4.19 16.78 18.41
N ARG A 175 5.28 17.55 18.29
CA ARG A 175 6.45 17.19 17.50
C ARG A 175 7.68 17.46 18.36
N ALA A 176 8.56 16.48 18.44
CA ALA A 176 9.83 16.61 19.13
C ALA A 176 10.97 16.03 18.31
N ALA A 177 12.16 16.60 18.44
CA ALA A 177 13.40 15.96 18.03
C ALA A 177 14.05 15.40 19.31
N TRP A 178 14.19 14.10 19.37
CA TRP A 178 14.79 13.43 20.50
C TRP A 178 16.25 13.12 20.20
N GLN A 179 17.15 13.72 20.97
CA GLN A 179 18.58 13.41 20.92
C GLN A 179 18.93 12.50 22.08
N ILE A 180 19.28 11.28 21.77
CA ILE A 180 19.62 10.24 22.75
C ILE A 180 21.02 10.50 23.27
N ALA A 181 21.21 10.37 24.59
CA ALA A 181 22.52 10.45 25.22
C ALA A 181 23.38 9.24 24.83
N PRO A 182 24.72 9.40 24.71
CA PRO A 182 25.61 8.28 24.45
C PRO A 182 25.52 7.24 25.57
N GLY A 183 25.21 6.00 25.21
CA GLY A 183 25.08 4.88 26.15
C GLY A 183 23.65 4.51 26.52
N ASP A 184 22.66 5.27 26.10
CA ASP A 184 21.25 4.91 26.27
C ASP A 184 20.88 3.75 25.35
N ASP A 185 20.12 2.82 25.87
CA ASP A 185 19.61 1.68 25.11
C ASP A 185 18.32 2.06 24.36
N LEU A 186 18.38 2.08 23.05
CA LEU A 186 17.22 2.33 22.18
C LEU A 186 16.15 1.24 22.28
N SER A 187 16.46 0.07 22.83
CA SER A 187 15.51 -1.02 22.97
C SER A 187 14.40 -0.73 24.00
N LEU A 188 14.59 0.28 24.84
CA LEU A 188 13.59 0.74 25.80
C LEU A 188 12.48 1.59 25.18
N ILE A 189 12.55 1.91 23.89
CA ILE A 189 11.45 2.58 23.17
C ILE A 189 10.41 1.54 22.75
N HIS A 190 9.90 0.79 23.67
CA HIS A 190 8.67 0.05 23.50
C HIS A 190 7.53 0.92 24.07
N ILE A 191 7.05 1.81 23.22
CA ILE A 191 5.80 2.50 23.47
C ILE A 191 4.68 1.63 22.92
#